data_feaff6c2614fbf02e80f4e265f4b0252
#
_entry.id   feaff6c2614fbf02e80f4e265f4b0252
#
_cell.length_a   1.000
_cell.length_b   1.000
_cell.length_c   1.000
_cell.angle_alpha   90.00
_cell.angle_beta   90.00
_cell.angle_gamma   90.00
#
_symmetry.space_group_name_H-M   'P 1'
#
loop_
_entity.id
_entity.type
_entity.pdbx_description
1 polymer ?
#
loop_
_entity_poly.entity_id
_entity_poly.type
_entity_poly.pdbx_seq_one_letter_code
_entity_poly.pdbx_strand_id
1 'polypeptide(L)'
;ILRRIGLSATPERQFDDKGNKAVMQFFGCDAQYTFEYSMKEAIDNGFLCRYRYFPHVVRLNEDEMAEYKKISLQLAKFYNIDEGSFSGVDDILMRLLLKRKRIIHKAQNKEEVFRQIVRQRFEERGSLKYTLVYVPEGMQLDSSTQYATTDNPTDDMDVDKLIDKYTQIVQEVSPTTTVKKFISGIQNRDEVLSKFSTGDIEVLTS
;
A
#
# COMPACT_ATOMS: atom_id res chain seq x y z
N ILE A 1 -27.39 -15.37 15.57
CA ILE A 1 -27.38 -15.34 14.09
C ILE A 1 -26.94 -16.71 13.62
N LEU A 2 -27.83 -17.40 12.89
CA LEU A 2 -27.64 -18.80 12.50
C LEU A 2 -26.80 -18.95 11.20
N ARG A 3 -26.64 -17.86 10.41
CA ARG A 3 -25.87 -17.88 9.16
C ARG A 3 -24.98 -16.65 9.05
N ARG A 4 -23.74 -16.87 8.64
CA ARG A 4 -22.72 -15.82 8.46
C ARG A 4 -22.03 -16.01 7.12
N ILE A 5 -21.74 -14.94 6.40
CA ILE A 5 -20.96 -14.96 5.17
C ILE A 5 -19.87 -13.91 5.31
N GLY A 6 -18.64 -14.28 4.99
CA GLY A 6 -17.51 -13.39 4.89
C GLY A 6 -16.90 -13.49 3.49
N LEU A 7 -16.59 -12.36 2.86
CA LEU A 7 -15.90 -12.29 1.60
C LEU A 7 -14.60 -11.53 1.81
N SER A 8 -13.49 -12.09 1.37
CA SER A 8 -12.17 -11.47 1.47
C SER A 8 -11.29 -11.93 0.32
N ALA A 9 -10.50 -11.03 -0.25
CA ALA A 9 -9.44 -11.37 -1.18
C ALA A 9 -8.16 -11.83 -0.48
N THR A 10 -8.01 -11.50 0.82
CA THR A 10 -6.85 -11.81 1.65
C THR A 10 -7.32 -12.27 3.03
N PRO A 11 -7.93 -13.46 3.13
CA PRO A 11 -8.52 -13.93 4.38
C PRO A 11 -7.47 -14.24 5.45
N GLU A 12 -6.23 -14.51 5.05
CA GLU A 12 -5.13 -14.82 5.97
C GLU A 12 -4.29 -13.59 6.26
N ARG A 13 -3.97 -13.40 7.54
CA ARG A 13 -3.03 -12.39 8.02
C ARG A 13 -1.66 -13.03 8.17
N GLN A 14 -0.64 -12.38 7.67
CA GLN A 14 0.74 -12.81 7.87
C GLN A 14 1.12 -12.69 9.35
N PHE A 15 1.76 -13.71 9.90
CA PHE A 15 2.23 -13.76 11.29
C PHE A 15 1.13 -13.64 12.38
N ASP A 16 -0.13 -14.03 12.05
CA ASP A 16 -1.25 -14.03 12.99
C ASP A 16 -2.04 -15.35 12.92
N ASP A 17 -1.40 -16.46 13.24
CA ASP A 17 -2.02 -17.79 13.22
C ASP A 17 -3.21 -17.89 14.16
N LYS A 18 -3.14 -17.21 15.32
CA LYS A 18 -4.27 -17.19 16.29
C LYS A 18 -5.48 -16.46 15.73
N GLY A 19 -5.26 -15.29 15.12
CA GLY A 19 -6.32 -14.53 14.46
C GLY A 19 -6.91 -15.26 13.27
N ASN A 20 -6.08 -15.91 12.45
CA ASN A 20 -6.54 -16.72 11.32
C ASN A 20 -7.46 -17.87 11.80
N LYS A 21 -7.05 -18.61 12.83
CA LYS A 21 -7.89 -19.67 13.44
C LYS A 21 -9.19 -19.11 14.01
N ALA A 22 -9.14 -17.96 14.69
CA ALA A 22 -10.34 -17.34 15.26
C ALA A 22 -11.35 -16.93 14.17
N VAL A 23 -10.87 -16.40 13.03
CA VAL A 23 -11.70 -16.06 11.88
C VAL A 23 -12.35 -17.32 11.29
N MET A 24 -11.59 -18.38 11.09
CA MET A 24 -12.12 -19.66 10.58
C MET A 24 -13.19 -20.24 11.51
N GLN A 25 -12.93 -20.27 12.81
CA GLN A 25 -13.90 -20.73 13.82
C GLN A 25 -15.16 -19.86 13.85
N PHE A 26 -15.01 -18.54 13.72
CA PHE A 26 -16.15 -17.61 13.68
C PHE A 26 -17.12 -17.90 12.53
N PHE A 27 -16.59 -18.31 11.37
CA PHE A 27 -17.39 -18.68 10.20
C PHE A 27 -17.76 -20.17 10.15
N GLY A 28 -17.28 -20.98 11.11
CA GLY A 28 -17.54 -22.42 11.16
C GLY A 28 -16.79 -23.20 10.07
N CYS A 29 -15.65 -22.73 9.65
CA CYS A 29 -14.78 -23.39 8.70
C CYS A 29 -13.64 -24.07 9.47
N ASP A 30 -13.55 -25.41 9.45
CA ASP A 30 -12.58 -26.13 10.30
C ASP A 30 -11.18 -26.22 9.66
N ALA A 31 -11.06 -26.19 8.35
CA ALA A 31 -9.75 -26.30 7.68
C ALA A 31 -9.68 -25.67 6.28
N GLN A 32 -10.80 -25.40 5.65
CA GLN A 32 -10.85 -24.87 4.27
C GLN A 32 -11.93 -23.80 4.14
N TYR A 33 -11.71 -22.87 3.22
CA TYR A 33 -12.75 -21.92 2.85
C TYR A 33 -13.92 -22.64 2.19
N THR A 34 -15.13 -22.19 2.47
CA THR A 34 -16.36 -22.76 1.86
C THR A 34 -16.35 -22.64 0.34
N PHE A 35 -15.74 -21.57 -0.16
CA PHE A 35 -15.60 -21.31 -1.60
C PHE A 35 -14.37 -20.45 -1.81
N GLU A 36 -13.58 -20.79 -2.83
CA GLU A 36 -12.45 -20.03 -3.29
C GLU A 36 -12.60 -19.80 -4.80
N TYR A 37 -12.38 -18.56 -5.23
CA TYR A 37 -12.36 -18.18 -6.63
C TYR A 37 -11.11 -17.38 -6.91
N SER A 38 -10.14 -18.04 -7.49
CA SER A 38 -8.81 -17.46 -7.70
C SER A 38 -8.82 -16.34 -8.74
N MET A 39 -7.87 -15.41 -8.61
CA MET A 39 -7.66 -14.36 -9.61
C MET A 39 -7.42 -14.95 -11.01
N LYS A 40 -6.73 -16.09 -11.10
CA LYS A 40 -6.49 -16.79 -12.38
C LYS A 40 -7.80 -17.24 -13.00
N GLU A 41 -8.66 -17.92 -12.25
CA GLU A 41 -9.98 -18.34 -12.73
C GLU A 41 -10.84 -17.17 -13.16
N ALA A 42 -10.79 -16.07 -12.41
CA ALA A 42 -11.53 -14.84 -12.76
C ALA A 42 -11.03 -14.23 -14.07
N ILE A 43 -9.74 -14.27 -14.36
CA ILE A 43 -9.16 -13.82 -15.64
C ILE A 43 -9.53 -14.78 -16.76
N ASP A 44 -9.38 -16.09 -16.54
CA ASP A 44 -9.65 -17.12 -17.55
C ASP A 44 -11.14 -17.14 -17.96
N ASN A 45 -12.03 -16.86 -17.00
CA ASN A 45 -13.48 -16.74 -17.22
C ASN A 45 -13.94 -15.35 -17.71
N GLY A 46 -13.02 -14.40 -17.91
CA GLY A 46 -13.34 -13.07 -18.45
C GLY A 46 -13.96 -12.08 -17.45
N PHE A 47 -14.01 -12.41 -16.16
CA PHE A 47 -14.49 -11.49 -15.10
C PHE A 47 -13.44 -10.45 -14.70
N LEU A 48 -12.16 -10.74 -14.88
CA LEU A 48 -11.04 -9.81 -14.69
C LEU A 48 -10.23 -9.67 -15.97
N CYS A 49 -9.69 -8.48 -16.20
CA CYS A 49 -8.80 -8.24 -17.33
C CYS A 49 -7.42 -8.88 -17.10
N ARG A 50 -6.76 -9.23 -18.20
CA ARG A 50 -5.35 -9.65 -18.15
C ARG A 50 -4.48 -8.46 -17.77
N TYR A 51 -3.46 -8.71 -16.95
CA TYR A 51 -2.49 -7.71 -16.55
C TYR A 51 -1.06 -8.21 -16.74
N ARG A 52 -0.12 -7.28 -16.80
CA ARG A 52 1.31 -7.56 -16.73
C ARG A 52 1.86 -6.93 -15.46
N TYR A 53 2.69 -7.67 -14.74
CA TYR A 53 3.35 -7.20 -13.53
C TYR A 53 4.83 -6.99 -13.80
N PHE A 54 5.34 -5.79 -13.52
CA PHE A 54 6.73 -5.40 -13.71
C PHE A 54 7.32 -4.96 -12.37
N PRO A 55 7.94 -5.87 -11.61
CA PRO A 55 8.57 -5.50 -10.34
C PRO A 55 9.85 -4.72 -10.59
N HIS A 56 10.01 -3.60 -9.89
CA HIS A 56 11.23 -2.80 -9.87
C HIS A 56 11.85 -2.89 -8.48
N VAL A 57 13.06 -3.44 -8.40
CA VAL A 57 13.80 -3.55 -7.14
C VAL A 57 14.49 -2.23 -6.86
N VAL A 58 14.15 -1.63 -5.72
CA VAL A 58 14.77 -0.38 -5.25
C VAL A 58 15.56 -0.68 -3.99
N ARG A 59 16.83 -0.23 -3.94
CA ARG A 59 17.69 -0.39 -2.77
C ARG A 59 17.58 0.84 -1.88
N LEU A 60 17.61 0.63 -0.59
CA LEU A 60 17.80 1.70 0.39
C LEU A 60 19.21 2.30 0.19
N ASN A 61 19.34 3.60 0.43
CA ASN A 61 20.66 4.22 0.51
C ASN A 61 21.40 3.78 1.80
N GLU A 62 22.63 4.21 2.00
CA GLU A 62 23.47 3.77 3.11
C GLU A 62 22.88 4.16 4.48
N ASP A 63 22.41 5.39 4.60
CA ASP A 63 21.82 5.92 5.85
C ASP A 63 20.49 5.22 6.17
N GLU A 64 19.62 5.08 5.18
CA GLU A 64 18.36 4.35 5.30
C GLU A 64 18.59 2.89 5.70
N MET A 65 19.59 2.24 5.09
CA MET A 65 19.94 0.86 5.39
C MET A 65 20.49 0.73 6.81
N ALA A 66 21.33 1.66 7.26
CA ALA A 66 21.87 1.68 8.61
C ALA A 66 20.76 1.82 9.66
N GLU A 67 19.82 2.75 9.43
CA GLU A 67 18.67 2.94 10.33
C GLU A 67 17.73 1.73 10.30
N TYR A 68 17.44 1.17 9.13
CA TYR A 68 16.63 -0.04 8.99
C TYR A 68 17.23 -1.23 9.78
N LYS A 69 18.54 -1.46 9.66
CA LYS A 69 19.24 -2.50 10.42
C LYS A 69 19.17 -2.26 11.94
N LYS A 70 19.40 -1.02 12.37
CA LYS A 70 19.32 -0.64 13.78
C LYS A 70 17.94 -0.96 14.37
N ILE A 71 16.87 -0.58 13.69
CA ILE A 71 15.50 -0.85 14.15
C ILE A 71 15.21 -2.35 14.10
N SER A 72 15.67 -3.06 13.06
CA SER A 72 15.48 -4.51 12.94
C SER A 72 16.15 -5.28 14.07
N LEU A 73 17.33 -4.85 14.53
CA LEU A 73 18.00 -5.42 15.71
C LEU A 73 17.21 -5.16 17.01
N GLN A 74 16.57 -4.00 17.13
CA GLN A 74 15.70 -3.72 18.28
C GLN A 74 14.45 -4.62 18.24
N LEU A 75 13.84 -4.78 17.06
CA LEU A 75 12.67 -5.64 16.88
C LEU A 75 12.95 -7.12 17.12
N ALA A 76 14.18 -7.58 16.84
CA ALA A 76 14.57 -8.97 17.09
C ALA A 76 14.44 -9.36 18.58
N LYS A 77 14.53 -8.41 19.50
CA LYS A 77 14.34 -8.65 20.94
C LYS A 77 12.89 -8.98 21.33
N PHE A 78 11.95 -8.61 20.50
CA PHE A 78 10.51 -8.87 20.70
C PHE A 78 10.03 -10.10 19.92
N TYR A 79 10.89 -10.71 19.10
CA TYR A 79 10.51 -11.85 18.27
C TYR A 79 10.71 -13.15 19.04
N ASN A 80 9.63 -13.90 19.22
CA ASN A 80 9.67 -15.24 19.78
C ASN A 80 9.90 -16.26 18.65
N ILE A 81 11.05 -16.91 18.64
CA ILE A 81 11.43 -17.88 17.62
C ILE A 81 10.52 -19.11 17.67
N ASP A 82 10.15 -19.57 18.86
CA ASP A 82 9.35 -20.79 19.05
C ASP A 82 7.90 -20.60 18.56
N GLU A 83 7.36 -19.39 18.67
CA GLU A 83 6.00 -19.06 18.23
C GLU A 83 5.96 -18.49 16.81
N GLY A 84 7.11 -18.18 16.20
CA GLY A 84 7.19 -17.54 14.87
C GLY A 84 6.53 -16.17 14.82
N SER A 85 6.33 -15.52 15.96
CA SER A 85 5.57 -14.28 16.10
C SER A 85 6.23 -13.28 17.05
N PHE A 86 5.78 -12.04 17.01
CA PHE A 86 6.19 -11.05 18.02
C PHE A 86 5.42 -11.27 19.33
N SER A 87 6.13 -11.30 20.45
CA SER A 87 5.52 -11.45 21.77
C SER A 87 4.94 -10.14 22.26
N GLY A 88 3.63 -10.13 22.52
CA GLY A 88 2.91 -9.02 23.14
C GLY A 88 2.53 -7.91 22.14
N VAL A 89 1.47 -7.17 22.50
CA VAL A 89 1.13 -5.90 21.86
C VAL A 89 1.69 -4.81 22.75
N ASP A 90 2.97 -4.49 22.57
CA ASP A 90 3.63 -3.40 23.28
C ASP A 90 3.66 -2.18 22.36
N ASP A 91 3.34 -1.00 22.89
CA ASP A 91 3.41 0.27 22.18
C ASP A 91 4.80 0.50 21.55
N ILE A 92 5.84 0.03 22.23
CA ILE A 92 7.22 0.13 21.76
C ILE A 92 7.41 -0.72 20.50
N LEU A 93 6.91 -1.95 20.50
CA LEU A 93 6.97 -2.85 19.35
C LEU A 93 6.26 -2.23 18.14
N MET A 94 5.05 -1.73 18.34
CA MET A 94 4.28 -1.09 17.27
C MET A 94 4.99 0.13 16.69
N ARG A 95 5.52 1.01 17.55
CA ARG A 95 6.31 2.18 17.10
C ARG A 95 7.55 1.78 16.30
N LEU A 96 8.27 0.74 16.69
CA LEU A 96 9.44 0.25 15.96
C LEU A 96 9.04 -0.36 14.59
N LEU A 97 7.96 -1.14 14.54
CA LEU A 97 7.43 -1.69 13.28
C LEU A 97 7.04 -0.58 12.32
N LEU A 98 6.32 0.44 12.80
CA LEU A 98 5.93 1.61 12.03
C LEU A 98 7.15 2.38 11.53
N LYS A 99 8.11 2.65 12.41
CA LYS A 99 9.34 3.35 12.05
C LYS A 99 10.12 2.60 10.96
N ARG A 100 10.26 1.28 11.07
CA ARG A 100 10.90 0.45 10.04
C ARG A 100 10.15 0.50 8.71
N LYS A 101 8.81 0.41 8.75
CA LYS A 101 7.97 0.47 7.56
C LYS A 101 8.11 1.82 6.84
N ARG A 102 8.18 2.94 7.61
CA ARG A 102 8.37 4.29 7.05
C ARG A 102 9.66 4.43 6.25
N ILE A 103 10.78 3.85 6.71
CA ILE A 103 12.04 3.88 5.96
C ILE A 103 11.84 3.28 4.56
N ILE A 104 11.18 2.12 4.48
CA ILE A 104 10.91 1.48 3.19
C ILE A 104 9.95 2.33 2.34
N HIS A 105 8.91 2.90 2.94
CA HIS A 105 7.91 3.69 2.21
C HIS A 105 8.50 4.99 1.64
N LYS A 106 9.37 5.67 2.41
CA LYS A 106 9.99 6.95 2.05
C LYS A 106 11.36 6.81 1.37
N ALA A 107 11.77 5.58 0.99
CA ALA A 107 13.08 5.34 0.39
C ALA A 107 13.33 6.24 -0.82
N GLN A 108 14.39 7.05 -0.76
CA GLN A 108 14.69 8.12 -1.73
C GLN A 108 14.90 7.60 -3.15
N ASN A 109 15.56 6.44 -3.28
CA ASN A 109 15.83 5.85 -4.59
C ASN A 109 14.55 5.45 -5.36
N LYS A 110 13.39 5.39 -4.72
CA LYS A 110 12.11 5.16 -5.41
C LYS A 110 11.75 6.27 -6.37
N GLU A 111 12.10 7.49 -6.07
CA GLU A 111 11.78 8.66 -6.88
C GLU A 111 12.45 8.61 -8.25
N GLU A 112 13.73 8.26 -8.26
CA GLU A 112 14.46 8.13 -9.52
C GLU A 112 13.95 6.95 -10.37
N VAL A 113 13.68 5.80 -9.73
CA VAL A 113 13.08 4.66 -10.42
C VAL A 113 11.70 5.02 -10.96
N PHE A 114 10.88 5.72 -10.18
CA PHE A 114 9.56 6.19 -10.63
C PHE A 114 9.69 7.15 -11.82
N ARG A 115 10.63 8.11 -11.78
CA ARG A 115 10.90 9.03 -12.88
C ARG A 115 11.27 8.29 -14.17
N GLN A 116 12.09 7.26 -14.06
CA GLN A 116 12.46 6.42 -15.21
C GLN A 116 11.28 5.67 -15.78
N ILE A 117 10.43 5.08 -14.93
CA ILE A 117 9.21 4.37 -15.35
C ILE A 117 8.25 5.31 -16.08
N VAL A 118 8.00 6.51 -15.52
CA VAL A 118 7.11 7.51 -16.14
C VAL A 118 7.67 7.96 -17.49
N ARG A 119 8.97 8.24 -17.56
CA ARG A 119 9.63 8.64 -18.80
C ARG A 119 9.54 7.56 -19.86
N GLN A 120 9.90 6.32 -19.53
CA GLN A 120 9.82 5.19 -20.44
C GLN A 120 8.38 5.01 -20.96
N ARG A 121 7.38 5.06 -20.07
CA ARG A 121 5.98 4.94 -20.46
C ARG A 121 5.55 6.06 -21.41
N PHE A 122 5.99 7.28 -21.14
CA PHE A 122 5.69 8.43 -22.01
C PHE A 122 6.36 8.29 -23.39
N GLU A 123 7.63 7.87 -23.43
CA GLU A 123 8.35 7.62 -24.68
C GLU A 123 7.72 6.49 -25.52
N GLU A 124 7.28 5.41 -24.86
CA GLU A 124 6.66 4.26 -25.54
C GLU A 124 5.26 4.55 -26.09
N ARG A 125 4.49 5.42 -25.44
CA ARG A 125 3.06 5.61 -25.73
C ARG A 125 2.67 7.00 -26.22
N GLY A 126 3.55 7.97 -26.06
CA GLY A 126 3.28 9.39 -26.34
C GLY A 126 2.28 10.04 -25.37
N SER A 127 1.81 9.33 -24.37
CA SER A 127 0.87 9.85 -23.34
C SER A 127 0.94 9.04 -22.05
N LEU A 128 0.47 9.64 -20.95
CA LEU A 128 0.33 8.98 -19.65
C LEU A 128 -1.13 8.67 -19.31
N LYS A 129 -2.02 8.69 -20.30
CA LYS A 129 -3.45 8.41 -20.07
C LYS A 129 -3.70 7.11 -19.31
N TYR A 130 -4.68 7.17 -18.43
CA TYR A 130 -5.14 6.03 -17.61
C TYR A 130 -4.06 5.50 -16.65
N THR A 131 -3.25 6.41 -16.09
CA THR A 131 -2.23 6.04 -15.11
C THR A 131 -2.69 6.37 -13.69
N LEU A 132 -2.67 5.36 -12.83
CA LEU A 132 -2.88 5.49 -11.39
C LEU A 132 -1.53 5.33 -10.68
N VAL A 133 -1.19 6.29 -9.83
CA VAL A 133 0.00 6.27 -8.98
C VAL A 133 -0.44 6.17 -7.53
N TYR A 134 -0.25 5.01 -6.94
CA TYR A 134 -0.46 4.83 -5.51
C TYR A 134 0.80 5.21 -4.75
N VAL A 135 0.70 6.26 -3.98
CA VAL A 135 1.76 6.71 -3.09
C VAL A 135 1.50 6.14 -1.71
N PRO A 136 2.52 5.62 -0.99
CA PRO A 136 2.30 5.11 0.35
C PRO A 136 1.75 6.20 1.25
N GLU A 137 0.56 6.01 1.77
CA GLU A 137 0.00 6.88 2.81
C GLU A 137 0.85 6.78 4.09
N GLY A 138 0.92 7.88 4.84
CA GLY A 138 1.26 7.82 6.24
C GLY A 138 0.22 6.95 6.93
N MET A 139 0.65 5.93 7.68
CA MET A 139 -0.29 4.99 8.28
C MET A 139 -1.30 5.71 9.17
N GLN A 140 -2.55 5.77 8.74
CA GLN A 140 -3.65 5.68 9.69
C GLN A 140 -3.65 4.22 10.20
N LEU A 141 -3.36 4.06 11.48
CA LEU A 141 -3.66 2.81 12.16
C LEU A 141 -5.16 2.60 12.04
N ASP A 142 -5.55 1.43 11.52
CA ASP A 142 -6.94 1.02 11.48
C ASP A 142 -7.61 1.38 12.79
N SER A 143 -8.73 2.09 12.72
CA SER A 143 -9.51 2.52 13.89
C SER A 143 -10.05 1.36 14.76
N SER A 144 -9.80 0.12 14.35
CA SER A 144 -10.05 -1.09 15.13
C SER A 144 -8.94 -1.42 16.13
N THR A 145 -7.75 -0.84 16.01
CA THR A 145 -6.70 -0.92 17.00
C THR A 145 -6.75 0.36 17.85
N GLN A 146 -7.15 0.22 19.10
CA GLN A 146 -7.26 1.26 20.15
C GLN A 146 -5.96 2.05 20.43
N TYR A 147 -4.98 2.01 19.52
CA TYR A 147 -3.64 2.57 19.65
C TYR A 147 -3.31 3.64 18.63
N ALA A 148 -4.33 4.38 18.18
CA ALA A 148 -4.10 5.64 17.48
C ALA A 148 -3.63 6.70 18.49
N THR A 149 -2.40 6.61 18.92
CA THR A 149 -1.76 7.74 19.61
C THR A 149 -1.35 8.76 18.56
N THR A 150 -2.22 9.70 18.36
CA THR A 150 -2.07 10.95 17.60
C THR A 150 -1.04 11.88 18.24
N ASP A 151 0.17 11.43 18.47
CA ASP A 151 1.19 12.31 19.08
C ASP A 151 2.18 12.91 18.08
N ASN A 152 1.90 12.79 16.75
CA ASN A 152 2.70 13.52 15.77
C ASN A 152 1.82 14.09 14.65
N PRO A 153 1.43 15.37 14.74
CA PRO A 153 0.77 16.08 13.63
C PRO A 153 1.64 16.22 12.37
N THR A 154 2.89 15.77 12.42
CA THR A 154 3.81 15.78 11.27
C THR A 154 3.54 14.66 10.26
N ASP A 155 2.80 13.62 10.61
CA ASP A 155 2.62 12.47 9.72
C ASP A 155 1.67 12.77 8.55
N ASP A 156 0.56 13.47 8.78
CA ASP A 156 -0.37 13.87 7.70
C ASP A 156 0.27 14.89 6.76
N MET A 157 1.07 15.82 7.29
CA MET A 157 1.81 16.77 6.47
C MET A 157 2.89 16.11 5.59
N ASP A 158 3.47 15.01 6.04
CA ASP A 158 4.49 14.28 5.29
C ASP A 158 3.90 13.45 4.14
N VAL A 159 2.65 13.01 4.26
CA VAL A 159 1.93 12.27 3.20
C VAL A 159 1.58 13.20 2.06
N ASP A 160 1.00 14.36 2.36
CA ASP A 160 0.69 15.36 1.34
C ASP A 160 1.94 15.77 0.57
N LYS A 161 3.07 15.94 1.27
CA LYS A 161 4.36 16.23 0.63
C LYS A 161 4.84 15.10 -0.29
N LEU A 162 4.62 13.85 0.08
CA LEU A 162 5.04 12.71 -0.75
C LEU A 162 4.18 12.63 -2.02
N ILE A 163 2.86 12.78 -1.92
CA ILE A 163 1.96 12.84 -3.08
C ILE A 163 2.32 14.02 -3.99
N ASP A 164 2.61 15.20 -3.41
CA ASP A 164 3.06 16.36 -4.16
C ASP A 164 4.34 16.08 -4.95
N LYS A 165 5.28 15.41 -4.33
CA LYS A 165 6.56 15.06 -4.94
C LYS A 165 6.39 14.12 -6.12
N TYR A 166 5.60 13.05 -6.00
CA TYR A 166 5.31 12.14 -7.11
C TYR A 166 4.48 12.82 -8.21
N THR A 167 3.55 13.69 -7.85
CA THR A 167 2.81 14.51 -8.82
C THR A 167 3.75 15.43 -9.60
N GLN A 168 4.69 16.09 -8.91
CA GLN A 168 5.70 16.94 -9.52
C GLN A 168 6.60 16.15 -10.48
N ILE A 169 7.05 14.94 -10.11
CA ILE A 169 7.86 14.09 -10.98
C ILE A 169 7.13 13.81 -12.30
N VAL A 170 5.85 13.53 -12.28
CA VAL A 170 5.05 13.31 -13.50
C VAL A 170 5.04 14.57 -14.36
N GLN A 171 4.81 15.74 -13.76
CA GLN A 171 4.79 17.03 -14.46
C GLN A 171 6.15 17.44 -15.02
N GLU A 172 7.25 17.11 -14.33
CA GLU A 172 8.61 17.36 -14.83
C GLU A 172 8.94 16.49 -16.05
N VAL A 173 8.47 15.24 -16.08
CA VAL A 173 8.67 14.32 -17.21
C VAL A 173 7.79 14.71 -18.40
N SER A 174 6.55 15.09 -18.14
CA SER A 174 5.59 15.48 -19.18
C SER A 174 4.79 16.70 -18.73
N PRO A 175 5.26 17.93 -19.04
CA PRO A 175 4.61 19.18 -18.62
C PRO A 175 3.18 19.37 -19.16
N THR A 176 2.84 18.70 -20.24
CA THR A 176 1.51 18.76 -20.86
C THR A 176 0.51 17.77 -20.27
N THR A 177 0.97 16.81 -19.46
CA THR A 177 0.12 15.79 -18.83
C THR A 177 -0.77 16.41 -17.74
N THR A 178 -2.06 16.14 -17.84
CA THR A 178 -3.02 16.54 -16.79
C THR A 178 -2.98 15.57 -15.62
N VAL A 179 -2.44 16.03 -14.48
CA VAL A 179 -2.34 15.24 -13.26
C VAL A 179 -3.31 15.78 -12.21
N LYS A 180 -4.00 14.91 -11.51
CA LYS A 180 -4.89 15.28 -10.40
C LYS A 180 -4.63 14.40 -9.18
N LYS A 181 -4.53 15.03 -8.00
CA LYS A 181 -4.52 14.31 -6.73
C LYS A 181 -5.90 13.75 -6.43
N PHE A 182 -5.96 12.51 -5.97
CA PHE A 182 -7.19 11.80 -5.63
C PHE A 182 -7.08 11.24 -4.21
N ILE A 183 -7.29 12.12 -3.23
CA ILE A 183 -7.15 11.84 -1.80
C ILE A 183 -8.50 11.82 -1.10
N SER A 184 -8.55 11.35 0.15
CA SER A 184 -9.76 11.43 0.98
C SER A 184 -10.19 12.90 1.16
N GLY A 185 -11.50 13.16 1.09
CA GLY A 185 -12.05 14.51 1.23
C GLY A 185 -12.03 15.37 -0.04
N ILE A 186 -11.57 14.84 -1.18
CA ILE A 186 -11.67 15.57 -2.46
C ILE A 186 -13.13 15.86 -2.80
N GLN A 187 -13.41 17.14 -3.11
CA GLN A 187 -14.71 17.54 -3.64
C GLN A 187 -14.85 17.07 -5.10
N ASN A 188 -16.10 16.81 -5.53
CA ASN A 188 -16.42 16.40 -6.90
C ASN A 188 -15.70 15.10 -7.35
N ARG A 189 -15.64 14.11 -6.46
CA ARG A 189 -14.98 12.82 -6.71
C ARG A 189 -15.44 12.16 -8.01
N ASP A 190 -16.74 12.14 -8.27
CA ASP A 190 -17.33 11.51 -9.45
C ASP A 190 -16.95 12.24 -10.74
N GLU A 191 -16.85 13.57 -10.70
CA GLU A 191 -16.39 14.37 -11.84
C GLU A 191 -14.92 14.07 -12.17
N VAL A 192 -14.06 13.95 -11.16
CA VAL A 192 -12.64 13.62 -11.35
C VAL A 192 -12.51 12.22 -11.98
N LEU A 193 -13.26 11.24 -11.49
CA LEU A 193 -13.27 9.89 -12.06
C LEU A 193 -13.83 9.86 -13.50
N SER A 194 -14.86 10.64 -13.78
CA SER A 194 -15.41 10.78 -15.13
C SER A 194 -14.37 11.37 -16.09
N LYS A 195 -13.68 12.44 -15.72
CA LYS A 195 -12.60 13.04 -16.51
C LYS A 195 -11.40 12.11 -16.69
N PHE A 196 -11.10 11.30 -15.69
CA PHE A 196 -10.06 10.28 -15.82
C PHE A 196 -10.47 9.16 -16.78
N SER A 197 -11.73 8.73 -16.75
CA SER A 197 -12.25 7.70 -17.66
C SER A 197 -12.32 8.15 -19.14
N THR A 198 -12.47 9.45 -19.39
CA THR A 198 -12.41 10.05 -20.74
C THR A 198 -10.98 10.38 -21.18
N GLY A 199 -10.03 10.38 -20.27
CA GLY A 199 -8.63 10.74 -20.53
C GLY A 199 -8.38 12.26 -20.55
N ASP A 200 -9.30 13.09 -20.07
CA ASP A 200 -9.12 14.52 -19.85
C ASP A 200 -8.19 14.76 -18.64
N ILE A 201 -8.24 13.88 -17.67
CA ILE A 201 -7.21 13.71 -16.66
C ILE A 201 -6.44 12.44 -17.01
N GLU A 202 -5.14 12.58 -17.23
CA GLU A 202 -4.31 11.45 -17.66
C GLU A 202 -3.78 10.63 -16.51
N VAL A 203 -3.44 11.30 -15.39
CA VAL A 203 -2.81 10.67 -14.22
C VAL A 203 -3.56 11.04 -12.95
N LEU A 204 -3.88 10.05 -12.14
CA LEU A 204 -4.33 10.24 -10.76
C LEU A 204 -3.23 9.80 -9.79
N THR A 205 -2.90 10.66 -8.82
CA THR A 205 -2.00 10.36 -7.70
C THR A 205 -2.81 10.23 -6.42
N SER A 206 -2.70 9.10 -5.73
CA SER A 206 -3.46 8.77 -4.52
C SER A 206 -2.55 8.22 -3.42
#